data_191529e6e71ed63bdd959a8a8a6b569d
#
_entry.id   191529e6e71ed63bdd959a8a8a6b569d
#
_cell.length_a   1.000
_cell.length_b   1.000
_cell.length_c   1.000
_cell.angle_alpha   90.00
_cell.angle_beta   90.00
_cell.angle_gamma   90.00
#
_symmetry.space_group_name_H-M   'P 1'
#
loop_
_entity.id
_entity.type
_entity.pdbx_description
1 polymer ?
#
loop_
_entity_poly.entity_id
_entity_poly.type
_entity_poly.pdbx_seq_one_letter_code
_entity_poly.pdbx_strand_id
1 'polypeptide(L)'
;MMIQTIKTTPYGDQKPGTSGLRKRVTVYQQPHYVENYLQAIFDSLEGFDGQTLVIGGDGRFYNDAAIQTAIRMAAANGFGRVLVGQGGLLSTPAASHVIRHHKAFGGLVLSASHNPGGPDGDFGIKYNIGNGGPAPERITDAVYERTKVIDTYKTIDAPDVALDQIGTQHSGEMVVEVIDPVADYAALMETLFDFDAIRALFASGFRMTFDAMNAITGPYAHAILEDKLG
;
A
#
# COMPACT_ATOMS: atom_id res chain seq x y z
N MET A 1 16.33 13.49 12.86
CA MET A 1 15.00 14.14 13.00
C MET A 1 14.36 13.63 14.29
N MET A 2 13.58 14.47 14.97
CA MET A 2 13.03 14.09 16.29
C MET A 2 11.72 13.31 16.13
N ILE A 3 11.62 12.14 16.75
CA ILE A 3 10.37 11.40 16.85
C ILE A 3 9.42 12.15 17.80
N GLN A 4 8.20 12.37 17.35
CA GLN A 4 7.12 12.97 18.12
C GLN A 4 6.15 11.90 18.57
N THR A 5 5.76 11.95 19.84
CA THR A 5 4.67 11.14 20.39
C THR A 5 3.44 12.02 20.57
N ILE A 6 2.41 11.77 19.80
CA ILE A 6 1.19 12.58 19.78
C ILE A 6 0.10 11.87 20.57
N LYS A 7 -0.56 12.60 21.47
CA LYS A 7 -1.73 12.07 22.20
C LYS A 7 -2.93 11.94 21.28
N THR A 8 -3.69 10.88 21.47
CA THR A 8 -4.92 10.60 20.72
C THR A 8 -5.96 9.94 21.62
N THR A 9 -7.13 9.64 21.05
CA THR A 9 -8.20 8.90 21.69
C THR A 9 -8.67 7.78 20.78
N PRO A 10 -9.05 6.62 21.34
CA PRO A 10 -9.56 5.49 20.55
C PRO A 10 -10.80 5.84 19.74
N TYR A 11 -10.91 5.21 18.56
CA TYR A 11 -12.15 5.15 17.79
C TYR A 11 -12.79 3.76 17.96
N GLY A 12 -14.08 3.71 18.31
CA GLY A 12 -14.76 2.45 18.61
C GLY A 12 -15.09 1.58 17.39
N ASP A 13 -14.86 2.10 16.18
CA ASP A 13 -15.28 1.48 14.92
C ASP A 13 -14.12 0.97 14.04
N GLN A 14 -12.87 0.97 14.52
CA GLN A 14 -11.68 0.56 13.76
C GLN A 14 -11.49 -0.97 13.75
N LYS A 15 -12.56 -1.74 13.64
CA LYS A 15 -12.49 -3.19 13.50
C LYS A 15 -12.20 -3.57 12.05
N PRO A 16 -11.02 -4.17 11.74
CA PRO A 16 -10.76 -4.66 10.40
C PRO A 16 -11.62 -5.89 10.07
N GLY A 17 -12.01 -6.00 8.81
CA GLY A 17 -12.52 -7.25 8.25
C GLY A 17 -11.37 -8.07 7.64
N THR A 18 -11.70 -9.18 6.96
CA THR A 18 -10.74 -10.05 6.24
C THR A 18 -9.90 -9.29 5.20
N SER A 19 -10.43 -8.19 4.67
CA SER A 19 -9.76 -7.33 3.68
C SER A 19 -9.31 -5.99 4.25
N GLY A 20 -9.00 -5.94 5.55
CA GLY A 20 -8.56 -4.73 6.24
C GLY A 20 -9.71 -3.84 6.73
N LEU A 21 -9.37 -2.64 7.18
CA LEU A 21 -10.34 -1.64 7.60
C LEU A 21 -10.84 -0.86 6.38
N ARG A 22 -12.16 -0.88 6.14
CA ARG A 22 -12.82 -0.11 5.07
C ARG A 22 -13.87 0.80 5.68
N LYS A 23 -13.80 2.07 5.35
CA LYS A 23 -14.72 3.13 5.79
C LYS A 23 -14.85 4.18 4.70
N ARG A 24 -15.82 5.08 4.85
CA ARG A 24 -15.88 6.26 4.01
C ARG A 24 -14.65 7.14 4.17
N VAL A 25 -14.25 7.83 3.12
CA VAL A 25 -13.15 8.81 3.14
C VAL A 25 -13.35 9.82 4.27
N THR A 26 -14.58 10.34 4.45
CA THR A 26 -14.92 11.29 5.51
C THR A 26 -14.70 10.76 6.94
N VAL A 27 -14.74 9.44 7.12
CA VAL A 27 -14.38 8.80 8.40
C VAL A 27 -12.87 8.79 8.58
N TYR A 28 -12.12 8.44 7.53
CA TYR A 28 -10.66 8.46 7.55
C TYR A 28 -10.06 9.87 7.74
N GLN A 29 -10.79 10.90 7.32
CA GLN A 29 -10.40 12.30 7.49
C GLN A 29 -10.64 12.86 8.90
N GLN A 30 -11.23 12.08 9.81
CA GLN A 30 -11.34 12.51 11.20
C GLN A 30 -9.94 12.65 11.84
N PRO A 31 -9.76 13.56 12.81
CA PRO A 31 -8.47 13.79 13.45
C PRO A 31 -7.86 12.48 13.99
N HIS A 32 -6.63 12.18 13.59
CA HIS A 32 -5.87 11.00 14.05
C HIS A 32 -6.46 9.62 13.71
N TYR A 33 -7.50 9.55 12.86
CA TYR A 33 -8.14 8.26 12.55
C TYR A 33 -7.21 7.29 11.82
N VAL A 34 -6.48 7.79 10.81
CA VAL A 34 -5.49 7.02 10.05
C VAL A 34 -4.33 6.62 10.96
N GLU A 35 -3.81 7.60 11.69
CA GLU A 35 -2.66 7.43 12.57
C GLU A 35 -2.94 6.38 13.65
N ASN A 36 -4.12 6.41 14.25
CA ASN A 36 -4.52 5.41 15.25
C ASN A 36 -4.50 4.00 14.67
N TYR A 37 -5.05 3.83 13.47
CA TYR A 37 -5.10 2.50 12.86
C TYR A 37 -3.72 2.02 12.44
N LEU A 38 -2.88 2.89 11.85
CA LEU A 38 -1.51 2.57 11.48
C LEU A 38 -0.65 2.24 12.71
N GLN A 39 -0.76 3.04 13.78
CA GLN A 39 -0.03 2.76 15.02
C GLN A 39 -0.47 1.43 15.63
N ALA A 40 -1.78 1.14 15.63
CA ALA A 40 -2.27 -0.15 16.10
C ALA A 40 -1.72 -1.34 15.29
N ILE A 41 -1.54 -1.17 13.98
CA ILE A 41 -0.85 -2.17 13.16
C ILE A 41 0.60 -2.33 13.65
N PHE A 42 1.38 -1.25 13.73
CA PHE A 42 2.79 -1.31 14.11
C PHE A 42 2.99 -1.87 15.53
N ASP A 43 2.16 -1.45 16.48
CA ASP A 43 2.21 -1.96 17.86
C ASP A 43 1.87 -3.46 17.97
N SER A 44 1.20 -4.03 16.97
CA SER A 44 0.83 -5.45 16.92
C SER A 44 1.84 -6.32 16.17
N LEU A 45 2.96 -5.73 15.72
CA LEU A 45 4.02 -6.41 14.99
C LEU A 45 5.28 -6.49 15.85
N GLU A 46 6.08 -7.54 15.66
CA GLU A 46 7.35 -7.75 16.35
C GLU A 46 8.47 -7.98 15.34
N GLY A 47 9.68 -7.52 15.64
CA GLY A 47 10.88 -7.81 14.85
C GLY A 47 11.01 -7.04 13.53
N PHE A 48 10.31 -5.93 13.35
CA PHE A 48 10.36 -5.13 12.14
C PHE A 48 11.38 -3.98 12.17
N ASP A 49 12.04 -3.76 13.29
CA ASP A 49 13.04 -2.70 13.44
C ASP A 49 14.14 -2.82 12.38
N GLY A 50 14.42 -1.73 11.67
CA GLY A 50 15.35 -1.70 10.55
C GLY A 50 14.88 -2.41 9.27
N GLN A 51 13.73 -3.07 9.28
CA GLN A 51 13.23 -3.84 8.14
C GLN A 51 12.57 -2.97 7.06
N THR A 52 12.23 -3.59 5.93
CA THR A 52 11.58 -2.94 4.80
C THR A 52 10.06 -3.11 4.89
N LEU A 53 9.31 -2.02 4.70
CA LEU A 53 7.86 -2.00 4.53
C LEU A 53 7.49 -1.63 3.09
N VAL A 54 6.54 -2.33 2.48
CA VAL A 54 5.97 -1.94 1.18
C VAL A 54 4.73 -1.08 1.43
N ILE A 55 4.56 0.01 0.70
CA ILE A 55 3.37 0.87 0.77
C ILE A 55 2.87 1.14 -0.66
N GLY A 56 1.58 0.99 -0.87
CA GLY A 56 0.95 1.39 -2.12
C GLY A 56 -0.54 1.07 -2.13
N GLY A 57 -1.24 1.58 -3.12
CA GLY A 57 -2.68 1.45 -3.21
C GLY A 57 -3.22 1.55 -4.64
N ASP A 58 -4.54 1.64 -4.75
CA ASP A 58 -5.23 1.69 -6.04
C ASP A 58 -5.43 3.11 -6.60
N GLY A 59 -4.82 4.12 -5.96
CA GLY A 59 -4.85 5.51 -6.44
C GLY A 59 -6.18 6.25 -6.19
N ARG A 60 -7.08 5.67 -5.37
CA ARG A 60 -8.34 6.32 -5.02
C ARG A 60 -8.12 7.61 -4.23
N PHE A 61 -9.18 8.41 -4.14
CA PHE A 61 -9.16 9.64 -3.33
C PHE A 61 -8.65 9.36 -1.91
N TYR A 62 -7.85 10.24 -1.35
CA TYR A 62 -7.17 10.16 -0.06
C TYR A 62 -5.91 9.27 -0.03
N ASN A 63 -5.58 8.56 -1.12
CA ASN A 63 -4.42 7.65 -1.18
C ASN A 63 -3.10 8.38 -0.84
N ASP A 64 -2.84 9.54 -1.47
CA ASP A 64 -1.59 10.28 -1.27
C ASP A 64 -1.42 10.76 0.18
N ALA A 65 -2.45 11.35 0.76
CA ALA A 65 -2.42 11.82 2.14
C ALA A 65 -2.15 10.67 3.13
N ALA A 66 -2.79 9.52 2.92
CA ALA A 66 -2.59 8.34 3.76
C ALA A 66 -1.20 7.73 3.59
N ILE A 67 -0.63 7.73 2.38
CA ILE A 67 0.75 7.26 2.12
C ILE A 67 1.77 8.16 2.82
N GLN A 68 1.65 9.47 2.68
CA GLN A 68 2.58 10.41 3.36
C GLN A 68 2.52 10.24 4.88
N THR A 69 1.33 10.06 5.44
CA THR A 69 1.15 9.74 6.86
C THR A 69 1.82 8.41 7.22
N ALA A 70 1.61 7.37 6.42
CA ALA A 70 2.20 6.05 6.66
C ALA A 70 3.73 6.08 6.59
N ILE A 71 4.33 6.82 5.65
CA ILE A 71 5.78 6.98 5.53
C ILE A 71 6.36 7.64 6.78
N ARG A 72 5.81 8.78 7.22
CA ARG A 72 6.28 9.46 8.44
C ARG A 72 6.14 8.60 9.69
N MET A 73 5.06 7.85 9.79
CA MET A 73 4.84 6.94 10.92
C MET A 73 5.73 5.70 10.87
N ALA A 74 5.99 5.13 9.69
CA ALA A 74 6.93 4.03 9.53
C ALA A 74 8.34 4.41 10.00
N ALA A 75 8.80 5.60 9.60
CA ALA A 75 10.08 6.15 10.06
C ALA A 75 10.12 6.33 11.58
N ALA A 76 9.06 6.86 12.18
CA ALA A 76 8.98 7.06 13.63
C ALA A 76 8.90 5.76 14.45
N ASN A 77 8.43 4.68 13.83
CA ASN A 77 8.27 3.38 14.49
C ASN A 77 9.44 2.43 14.26
N GLY A 78 10.47 2.81 13.48
CA GLY A 78 11.72 2.06 13.39
C GLY A 78 11.90 1.25 12.10
N PHE A 79 11.05 1.38 11.09
CA PHE A 79 11.36 0.81 9.78
C PHE A 79 12.60 1.48 9.19
N GLY A 80 13.52 0.69 8.61
CA GLY A 80 14.73 1.21 7.97
C GLY A 80 14.52 1.64 6.53
N ARG A 81 13.52 1.06 5.85
CA ARG A 81 13.24 1.32 4.44
C ARG A 81 11.75 1.20 4.13
N VAL A 82 11.27 2.05 3.23
CA VAL A 82 9.96 1.92 2.59
C VAL A 82 10.16 1.76 1.08
N LEU A 83 9.48 0.78 0.47
CA LEU A 83 9.26 0.71 -0.97
C LEU A 83 7.85 1.23 -1.26
N VAL A 84 7.73 2.24 -2.09
CA VAL A 84 6.44 2.81 -2.48
C VAL A 84 6.33 2.87 -4.00
N GLY A 85 5.20 2.46 -4.56
CA GLY A 85 4.97 2.56 -5.99
C GLY A 85 4.91 4.01 -6.46
N GLN A 86 5.44 4.31 -7.65
CA GLN A 86 5.35 5.65 -8.25
C GLN A 86 3.89 6.12 -8.27
N GLY A 87 3.66 7.39 -7.88
CA GLY A 87 2.33 7.94 -7.66
C GLY A 87 1.54 7.27 -6.52
N GLY A 88 2.21 6.54 -5.63
CA GLY A 88 1.56 5.76 -4.58
C GLY A 88 0.81 4.51 -5.09
N LEU A 89 1.05 4.12 -6.34
CA LEU A 89 0.29 3.07 -7.03
C LEU A 89 0.93 1.71 -6.85
N LEU A 90 0.17 0.74 -6.35
CA LEU A 90 0.45 -0.70 -6.42
C LEU A 90 -0.87 -1.45 -6.41
N SER A 91 -1.14 -2.22 -7.44
CA SER A 91 -2.28 -3.15 -7.41
C SER A 91 -2.08 -4.18 -6.29
N THR A 92 -3.16 -4.72 -5.76
CA THR A 92 -3.07 -5.73 -4.68
C THR A 92 -2.15 -6.90 -5.04
N PRO A 93 -2.22 -7.51 -6.24
CA PRO A 93 -1.30 -8.58 -6.61
C PRO A 93 0.15 -8.08 -6.81
N ALA A 94 0.35 -6.87 -7.32
CA ALA A 94 1.70 -6.30 -7.43
C ALA A 94 2.32 -6.05 -6.06
N ALA A 95 1.58 -5.43 -5.12
CA ALA A 95 2.04 -5.25 -3.75
C ALA A 95 2.41 -6.58 -3.08
N SER A 96 1.58 -7.62 -3.27
CA SER A 96 1.85 -8.97 -2.79
C SER A 96 3.15 -9.54 -3.38
N HIS A 97 3.39 -9.30 -4.68
CA HIS A 97 4.62 -9.75 -5.34
C HIS A 97 5.85 -8.95 -4.86
N VAL A 98 5.77 -7.62 -4.81
CA VAL A 98 6.85 -6.74 -4.33
C VAL A 98 7.29 -7.13 -2.91
N ILE A 99 6.34 -7.41 -1.99
CA ILE A 99 6.66 -7.88 -0.63
C ILE A 99 7.54 -9.14 -0.69
N ARG A 100 7.17 -10.14 -1.49
CA ARG A 100 7.93 -11.40 -1.60
C ARG A 100 9.26 -11.21 -2.32
N HIS A 101 9.24 -10.50 -3.45
CA HIS A 101 10.40 -10.31 -4.32
C HIS A 101 11.52 -9.57 -3.58
N HIS A 102 11.18 -8.51 -2.87
CA HIS A 102 12.12 -7.71 -2.09
C HIS A 102 12.34 -8.22 -0.66
N LYS A 103 11.72 -9.37 -0.30
CA LYS A 103 11.81 -9.95 1.05
C LYS A 103 11.46 -8.93 2.14
N ALA A 104 10.47 -8.08 1.87
CA ALA A 104 10.01 -7.09 2.82
C ALA A 104 9.33 -7.76 4.01
N PHE A 105 9.38 -7.11 5.17
CA PHE A 105 8.72 -7.57 6.39
C PHE A 105 7.21 -7.73 6.21
N GLY A 106 6.63 -6.82 5.44
CA GLY A 106 5.22 -6.81 5.09
C GLY A 106 4.88 -5.56 4.28
N GLY A 107 3.59 -5.26 4.16
CA GLY A 107 3.17 -4.07 3.41
C GLY A 107 1.78 -3.57 3.79
N LEU A 108 1.58 -2.26 3.60
CA LEU A 108 0.30 -1.57 3.68
C LEU A 108 -0.28 -1.45 2.28
N VAL A 109 -1.44 -2.05 2.07
CA VAL A 109 -2.17 -1.99 0.79
C VAL A 109 -3.40 -1.12 0.97
N LEU A 110 -3.40 0.06 0.33
CA LEU A 110 -4.42 1.08 0.44
C LEU A 110 -5.46 0.88 -0.67
N SER A 111 -6.54 0.20 -0.33
CA SER A 111 -7.61 -0.11 -1.29
C SER A 111 -8.91 -0.48 -0.58
N ALA A 112 -10.03 -0.06 -1.12
CA ALA A 112 -11.35 -0.57 -0.77
C ALA A 112 -11.94 -1.44 -1.89
N SER A 113 -11.09 -2.08 -2.72
CA SER A 113 -11.49 -2.98 -3.80
C SER A 113 -12.43 -2.29 -4.82
N HIS A 114 -13.58 -2.91 -5.11
CA HIS A 114 -14.60 -2.40 -6.04
C HIS A 114 -15.57 -1.38 -5.43
N ASN A 115 -15.39 -1.02 -4.16
CA ASN A 115 -16.23 0.01 -3.54
C ASN A 115 -16.02 1.36 -4.25
N PRO A 116 -17.07 2.21 -4.33
CA PRO A 116 -16.96 3.50 -4.98
C PRO A 116 -15.79 4.34 -4.46
N GLY A 117 -15.04 4.96 -5.37
CA GLY A 117 -13.99 5.93 -5.06
C GLY A 117 -14.54 7.36 -4.97
N GLY A 118 -13.63 8.32 -4.76
CA GLY A 118 -13.97 9.75 -4.68
C GLY A 118 -14.09 10.27 -3.24
N PRO A 119 -14.32 11.59 -3.07
CA PRO A 119 -14.33 12.23 -1.75
C PRO A 119 -15.44 11.70 -0.83
N ASP A 120 -16.56 11.28 -1.41
CA ASP A 120 -17.68 10.67 -0.71
C ASP A 120 -17.68 9.13 -0.77
N GLY A 121 -16.65 8.57 -1.37
CA GLY A 121 -16.49 7.12 -1.54
C GLY A 121 -15.84 6.46 -0.34
N ASP A 122 -15.39 5.24 -0.55
CA ASP A 122 -14.74 4.43 0.46
C ASP A 122 -13.21 4.45 0.32
N PHE A 123 -12.53 4.31 1.43
CA PHE A 123 -11.10 4.10 1.54
C PHE A 123 -10.83 2.85 2.39
N GLY A 124 -9.67 2.25 2.22
CA GLY A 124 -9.32 1.07 3.01
C GLY A 124 -7.83 0.92 3.19
N ILE A 125 -7.45 0.37 4.33
CA ILE A 125 -6.06 0.02 4.67
C ILE A 125 -6.05 -1.44 5.13
N LYS A 126 -5.19 -2.26 4.52
CA LYS A 126 -4.92 -3.62 4.97
C LYS A 126 -3.41 -3.84 5.11
N TYR A 127 -3.04 -4.69 6.05
CA TYR A 127 -1.68 -5.15 6.23
C TYR A 127 -1.52 -6.54 5.62
N ASN A 128 -0.49 -6.69 4.78
CA ASN A 128 -0.04 -7.96 4.23
C ASN A 128 1.29 -8.35 4.89
N ILE A 129 1.43 -9.61 5.28
CA ILE A 129 2.65 -10.14 5.90
C ILE A 129 3.74 -10.49 4.87
N GLY A 130 4.92 -10.88 5.32
CA GLY A 130 6.10 -11.12 4.48
C GLY A 130 5.95 -12.16 3.36
N ASN A 131 4.94 -13.05 3.43
CA ASN A 131 4.60 -13.94 2.31
C ASN A 131 3.75 -13.26 1.21
N GLY A 132 3.43 -11.97 1.38
CA GLY A 132 2.62 -11.17 0.47
C GLY A 132 1.11 -11.36 0.62
N GLY A 133 0.66 -12.28 1.45
CA GLY A 133 -0.74 -12.52 1.75
C GLY A 133 -1.29 -11.59 2.84
N PRO A 134 -2.63 -11.49 2.97
CA PRO A 134 -3.25 -10.72 4.04
C PRO A 134 -2.85 -11.25 5.41
N ALA A 135 -2.81 -10.35 6.40
CA ALA A 135 -2.53 -10.71 7.78
C ALA A 135 -3.54 -11.75 8.30
N PRO A 136 -3.06 -12.81 8.99
CA PRO A 136 -3.96 -13.79 9.60
C PRO A 136 -4.76 -13.18 10.76
N GLU A 137 -5.86 -13.84 11.13
CA GLU A 137 -6.80 -13.36 12.18
C GLU A 137 -6.08 -13.00 13.49
N ARG A 138 -5.08 -13.78 13.88
CA ARG A 138 -4.28 -13.47 15.08
C ARG A 138 -3.69 -12.05 15.07
N ILE A 139 -3.24 -11.57 13.91
CA ILE A 139 -2.70 -10.21 13.77
C ILE A 139 -3.85 -9.19 13.70
N THR A 140 -4.89 -9.45 12.91
CA THR A 140 -6.01 -8.50 12.78
C THR A 140 -6.78 -8.34 14.08
N ASP A 141 -6.89 -9.39 14.89
CA ASP A 141 -7.48 -9.32 16.23
C ASP A 141 -6.61 -8.52 17.20
N ALA A 142 -5.30 -8.73 17.18
CA ALA A 142 -4.37 -7.93 17.99
C ALA A 142 -4.44 -6.44 17.61
N VAL A 143 -4.49 -6.12 16.31
CA VAL A 143 -4.69 -4.75 15.82
C VAL A 143 -6.01 -4.18 16.36
N TYR A 144 -7.11 -4.93 16.28
CA TYR A 144 -8.41 -4.47 16.77
C TYR A 144 -8.39 -4.20 18.27
N GLU A 145 -7.82 -5.12 19.07
CA GLU A 145 -7.69 -4.90 20.52
C GLU A 145 -6.85 -3.67 20.82
N ARG A 146 -5.76 -3.44 20.07
CA ARG A 146 -4.93 -2.26 20.23
C ARG A 146 -5.67 -0.95 19.88
N THR A 147 -6.52 -0.94 18.85
CA THR A 147 -7.30 0.25 18.48
C THR A 147 -8.25 0.70 19.58
N LYS A 148 -8.69 -0.20 20.49
CA LYS A 148 -9.62 0.12 21.57
C LYS A 148 -8.96 0.89 22.73
N VAL A 149 -7.63 0.78 22.85
CA VAL A 149 -6.88 1.29 23.99
C VAL A 149 -5.74 2.23 23.58
N ILE A 150 -5.67 2.59 22.31
CA ILE A 150 -4.63 3.48 21.80
C ILE A 150 -4.80 4.87 22.39
N ASP A 151 -3.73 5.45 22.91
CA ASP A 151 -3.69 6.76 23.55
C ASP A 151 -2.62 7.69 22.98
N THR A 152 -1.70 7.12 22.19
CA THR A 152 -0.62 7.83 21.52
C THR A 152 -0.27 7.15 20.17
N TYR A 153 0.29 7.95 19.27
CA TYR A 153 0.98 7.44 18.09
C TYR A 153 2.29 8.15 17.86
N LYS A 154 3.19 7.54 17.10
CA LYS A 154 4.51 8.11 16.78
C LYS A 154 4.54 8.59 15.33
N THR A 155 5.14 9.76 15.13
CA THR A 155 5.38 10.34 13.80
C THR A 155 6.67 11.15 13.80
N ILE A 156 7.11 11.61 12.65
CA ILE A 156 8.18 12.60 12.52
C ILE A 156 7.67 13.84 11.79
N ASP A 157 8.27 14.98 12.06
CA ASP A 157 8.05 16.19 11.26
C ASP A 157 8.99 16.15 10.06
N ALA A 158 8.50 15.65 8.95
CA ALA A 158 9.22 15.53 7.68
C ALA A 158 8.35 16.04 6.52
N PRO A 159 8.97 16.65 5.50
CA PRO A 159 8.26 17.02 4.28
C PRO A 159 7.72 15.78 3.58
N ASP A 160 6.74 15.98 2.72
CA ASP A 160 6.22 14.94 1.86
C ASP A 160 7.29 14.43 0.89
N VAL A 161 7.27 13.14 0.62
CA VAL A 161 8.11 12.48 -0.37
C VAL A 161 7.54 12.70 -1.76
N ALA A 162 8.38 13.05 -2.74
CA ALA A 162 7.95 13.16 -4.13
C ALA A 162 7.64 11.76 -4.69
N LEU A 163 6.36 11.38 -4.76
CA LEU A 163 5.94 10.06 -5.22
C LEU A 163 5.91 9.92 -6.75
N ASP A 164 5.97 11.02 -7.48
CA ASP A 164 5.95 11.06 -8.95
C ASP A 164 7.29 10.71 -9.61
N GLN A 165 8.37 10.65 -8.83
CA GLN A 165 9.73 10.40 -9.32
C GLN A 165 10.30 9.09 -8.78
N ILE A 166 10.58 8.14 -9.67
CA ILE A 166 11.29 6.90 -9.32
C ILE A 166 12.69 7.26 -8.81
N GLY A 167 13.08 6.66 -7.70
CA GLY A 167 14.40 6.87 -7.09
C GLY A 167 14.37 6.84 -5.57
N THR A 168 15.50 7.17 -4.97
CA THR A 168 15.70 7.11 -3.52
C THR A 168 15.60 8.50 -2.90
N GLN A 169 14.82 8.60 -1.86
CA GLN A 169 14.62 9.77 -1.01
C GLN A 169 14.74 9.35 0.46
N HIS A 170 14.56 10.28 1.38
CA HIS A 170 14.61 9.98 2.82
C HIS A 170 13.45 10.65 3.55
N SER A 171 12.94 9.95 4.55
CA SER A 171 12.02 10.50 5.56
C SER A 171 12.66 10.29 6.93
N GLY A 172 13.29 11.34 7.48
CA GLY A 172 14.22 11.20 8.58
C GLY A 172 15.47 10.41 8.19
N GLU A 173 15.79 9.36 8.95
CA GLU A 173 16.90 8.44 8.65
C GLU A 173 16.44 7.25 7.77
N MET A 174 15.14 7.06 7.65
CA MET A 174 14.56 5.97 6.86
C MET A 174 14.71 6.24 5.36
N VAL A 175 15.15 5.23 4.62
CA VAL A 175 15.20 5.26 3.15
C VAL A 175 13.80 5.08 2.58
N VAL A 176 13.40 5.95 1.67
CA VAL A 176 12.17 5.80 0.87
C VAL A 176 12.56 5.62 -0.58
N GLU A 177 12.23 4.49 -1.13
CA GLU A 177 12.47 4.18 -2.54
C GLU A 177 11.15 4.14 -3.30
N VAL A 178 11.00 5.05 -4.25
CA VAL A 178 9.89 5.07 -5.19
C VAL A 178 10.23 4.14 -6.34
N ILE A 179 9.46 3.08 -6.51
CA ILE A 179 9.66 2.04 -7.51
C ILE A 179 8.64 2.13 -8.64
N ASP A 180 8.97 1.54 -9.80
CA ASP A 180 7.99 1.34 -10.87
C ASP A 180 6.87 0.39 -10.36
N PRO A 181 5.60 0.80 -10.39
CA PRO A 181 4.51 0.00 -9.83
C PRO A 181 4.19 -1.26 -10.65
N VAL A 182 4.69 -1.36 -11.88
CA VAL A 182 4.34 -2.43 -12.82
C VAL A 182 5.50 -3.37 -13.11
N ALA A 183 6.75 -2.88 -13.08
CA ALA A 183 7.91 -3.62 -13.59
C ALA A 183 8.07 -5.03 -12.99
N ASP A 184 8.10 -5.14 -11.66
CA ASP A 184 8.25 -6.44 -10.99
C ASP A 184 7.08 -7.39 -11.29
N TYR A 185 5.86 -6.84 -11.33
CA TYR A 185 4.67 -7.63 -11.65
C TYR A 185 4.67 -8.10 -13.11
N ALA A 186 5.05 -7.24 -14.04
CA ALA A 186 5.16 -7.60 -15.46
C ALA A 186 6.22 -8.68 -15.67
N ALA A 187 7.38 -8.57 -15.01
CA ALA A 187 8.42 -9.60 -15.06
C ALA A 187 7.91 -10.95 -14.50
N LEU A 188 7.12 -10.92 -13.41
CA LEU A 188 6.49 -12.15 -12.91
C LEU A 188 5.53 -12.74 -13.94
N MET A 189 4.71 -11.93 -14.60
CA MET A 189 3.77 -12.43 -15.62
C MET A 189 4.49 -13.11 -16.77
N GLU A 190 5.64 -12.63 -17.22
CA GLU A 190 6.47 -13.27 -18.25
C GLU A 190 6.98 -14.66 -17.83
N THR A 191 7.11 -14.93 -16.54
CA THR A 191 7.48 -16.26 -16.02
C THR A 191 6.29 -17.23 -15.91
N LEU A 192 5.07 -16.69 -15.80
CA LEU A 192 3.85 -17.48 -15.54
C LEU A 192 3.06 -17.79 -16.82
N PHE A 193 3.20 -16.95 -17.84
CA PHE A 193 2.45 -17.06 -19.10
C PHE A 193 3.41 -17.12 -20.29
N ASP A 194 2.99 -17.84 -21.33
CA ASP A 194 3.71 -17.89 -22.61
C ASP A 194 3.42 -16.63 -23.43
N PHE A 195 4.25 -15.60 -23.24
CA PHE A 195 4.11 -14.33 -23.94
C PHE A 195 4.31 -14.45 -25.44
N ASP A 196 5.13 -15.41 -25.92
CA ASP A 196 5.33 -15.62 -27.35
C ASP A 196 4.06 -16.17 -28.01
N ALA A 197 3.39 -17.11 -27.36
CA ALA A 197 2.09 -17.62 -27.81
C ALA A 197 1.01 -16.52 -27.82
N ILE A 198 0.99 -15.65 -26.80
CA ILE A 198 0.02 -14.53 -26.73
C ILE A 198 0.31 -13.50 -27.82
N ARG A 199 1.58 -13.12 -28.07
CA ARG A 199 1.97 -12.23 -29.19
C ARG A 199 1.55 -12.81 -30.54
N ALA A 200 1.76 -14.11 -30.75
CA ALA A 200 1.35 -14.77 -31.96
C ALA A 200 -0.18 -14.73 -32.15
N LEU A 201 -0.95 -14.89 -31.07
CA LEU A 201 -2.41 -14.75 -31.10
C LEU A 201 -2.81 -13.32 -31.53
N PHE A 202 -2.22 -12.27 -30.93
CA PHE A 202 -2.53 -10.88 -31.29
C PHE A 202 -2.14 -10.59 -32.75
N ALA A 203 -0.98 -11.05 -33.19
CA ALA A 203 -0.54 -10.93 -34.57
C ALA A 203 -1.45 -11.65 -35.58
N SER A 204 -2.16 -12.69 -35.17
CA SER A 204 -3.12 -13.41 -36.02
C SER A 204 -4.44 -12.68 -36.28
N GLY A 205 -4.61 -11.50 -35.69
CA GLY A 205 -5.81 -10.66 -35.84
C GLY A 205 -6.82 -10.77 -34.71
N PHE A 206 -6.47 -11.44 -33.58
CA PHE A 206 -7.30 -11.39 -32.38
C PHE A 206 -7.45 -9.95 -31.89
N ARG A 207 -8.63 -9.56 -31.46
CA ARG A 207 -8.93 -8.24 -30.94
C ARG A 207 -9.61 -8.36 -29.59
N MET A 208 -9.21 -7.50 -28.66
CA MET A 208 -9.87 -7.34 -27.36
C MET A 208 -9.95 -5.86 -26.99
N THR A 209 -10.89 -5.50 -26.17
CA THR A 209 -10.96 -4.19 -25.52
C THR A 209 -10.75 -4.38 -24.04
N PHE A 210 -9.82 -3.63 -23.47
CA PHE A 210 -9.59 -3.57 -22.03
C PHE A 210 -9.98 -2.18 -21.53
N ASP A 211 -10.98 -2.12 -20.66
CA ASP A 211 -11.42 -0.87 -20.02
C ASP A 211 -11.09 -0.92 -18.53
N ALA A 212 -10.12 -0.13 -18.13
CA ALA A 212 -9.71 -0.02 -16.74
C ALA A 212 -10.65 0.86 -15.90
N MET A 213 -11.61 1.57 -16.50
CA MET A 213 -12.53 2.49 -15.82
C MET A 213 -11.82 3.49 -14.87
N ASN A 214 -10.67 3.99 -15.27
CA ASN A 214 -9.76 4.83 -14.47
C ASN A 214 -9.24 4.16 -13.17
N ALA A 215 -9.31 2.82 -13.08
CA ALA A 215 -8.80 2.08 -11.94
C ALA A 215 -7.32 1.73 -12.10
N ILE A 216 -6.73 1.16 -11.04
CA ILE A 216 -5.30 0.80 -10.91
C ILE A 216 -4.76 -0.06 -12.06
N THR A 217 -5.60 -0.77 -12.80
CA THR A 217 -5.17 -1.69 -13.86
C THR A 217 -4.73 -1.01 -15.15
N GLY A 218 -5.00 0.28 -15.33
CA GLY A 218 -4.62 1.05 -16.52
C GLY A 218 -3.12 0.96 -16.85
N PRO A 219 -2.22 1.39 -15.96
CA PRO A 219 -0.78 1.28 -16.19
C PRO A 219 -0.30 -0.15 -16.48
N TYR A 220 -0.89 -1.14 -15.85
CA TYR A 220 -0.57 -2.56 -16.10
C TYR A 220 -1.00 -3.02 -17.49
N ALA A 221 -2.18 -2.57 -17.95
CA ALA A 221 -2.65 -2.88 -19.30
C ALA A 221 -1.72 -2.29 -20.36
N HIS A 222 -1.33 -1.03 -20.23
CA HIS A 222 -0.38 -0.40 -21.14
C HIS A 222 0.95 -1.17 -21.18
N ALA A 223 1.61 -1.35 -20.02
CA ALA A 223 2.92 -1.97 -19.97
C ALA A 223 2.91 -3.45 -20.42
N ILE A 224 1.83 -4.21 -20.15
CA ILE A 224 1.80 -5.64 -20.44
C ILE A 224 1.11 -5.91 -21.79
N LEU A 225 -0.09 -5.37 -22.00
CA LEU A 225 -0.88 -5.73 -23.19
C LEU A 225 -0.43 -4.98 -24.44
N GLU A 226 -0.02 -3.71 -24.31
CA GLU A 226 0.44 -2.90 -25.44
C GLU A 226 1.95 -3.04 -25.64
N ASP A 227 2.78 -2.69 -24.62
CA ASP A 227 4.24 -2.60 -24.81
C ASP A 227 4.89 -3.99 -24.96
N LYS A 228 4.48 -4.99 -24.14
CA LYS A 228 5.11 -6.32 -24.16
C LYS A 228 4.44 -7.33 -25.08
N LEU A 229 3.15 -7.22 -25.27
CA LEU A 229 2.39 -8.21 -26.04
C LEU A 229 1.96 -7.72 -27.43
N GLY A 230 1.98 -6.40 -27.71
CA GLY A 230 1.67 -5.79 -29.01
C GLY A 230 0.18 -5.64 -29.21
#